data_3483ebdf05676e4ecbbea1b06b0eb105
#
_entry.id   3483ebdf05676e4ecbbea1b06b0eb105
#
_cell.length_a   1.000
_cell.length_b   1.000
_cell.length_c   1.000
_cell.angle_alpha   90.00
_cell.angle_beta   90.00
_cell.angle_gamma   90.00
#
_symmetry.space_group_name_H-M   'P 1'
#
loop_
_entity.id
_entity.type
_entity.pdbx_description
1 polymer ?
#
loop_
_entity_poly.entity_id
_entity_poly.type
_entity_poly.pdbx_seq_one_letter_code
_entity_poly.pdbx_strand_id
1 'polypeptide(L)'
;MNGSRRRHSKGDVPQAPDRVAFASLSIRQPSRGYRYSIDAVLLADFASAFCGELILDLGTGSGVVLLLLSRMCPSLRHGFGVEIQRPLYEFARKNILENGLGAKLSAVHGDFREKLPGVHAGSFDLVVSNPPYHRVGEGKRNPDPQKETARHEVACTMPELFRAAGRHLSPTGRFAMVGLAQRLGEILACAENESIFPETLRFVHPYPDRPANLVLFAGSRRKAPEFSVLPPLAVPYQQRAPDEIK
;
A
#
# COMPACT_ATOMS: atom_id res chain seq x y z
N MET A 1 -23.98 51.51 -5.55
CA MET A 1 -23.13 50.79 -6.54
C MET A 1 -22.29 49.78 -5.81
N ASN A 2 -22.76 48.54 -5.73
CA ASN A 2 -22.12 47.43 -5.00
C ASN A 2 -21.38 46.54 -6.02
N GLY A 3 -20.04 46.65 -6.02
CA GLY A 3 -19.15 45.83 -6.84
C GLY A 3 -18.89 44.49 -6.19
N SER A 4 -19.59 43.44 -6.60
CA SER A 4 -19.34 42.06 -6.24
C SER A 4 -18.01 41.61 -6.85
N ARG A 5 -16.96 41.49 -6.02
CA ARG A 5 -15.70 40.81 -6.41
C ARG A 5 -15.94 39.32 -6.42
N ARG A 6 -16.07 38.72 -7.60
CA ARG A 6 -16.00 37.28 -7.82
C ARG A 6 -14.60 36.80 -7.39
N ARG A 7 -14.52 35.96 -6.33
CA ARG A 7 -13.32 35.21 -6.01
C ARG A 7 -13.15 34.14 -7.08
N HIS A 8 -12.13 34.28 -7.90
CA HIS A 8 -11.67 33.20 -8.77
C HIS A 8 -11.15 32.08 -7.86
N SER A 9 -11.74 30.89 -7.96
CA SER A 9 -11.19 29.66 -7.42
C SER A 9 -9.85 29.42 -8.12
N LYS A 10 -8.75 29.45 -7.37
CA LYS A 10 -7.46 28.97 -7.86
C LYS A 10 -7.63 27.49 -8.17
N GLY A 11 -7.73 27.15 -9.44
CA GLY A 11 -7.69 25.77 -9.91
C GLY A 11 -6.44 25.10 -9.40
N ASP A 12 -6.58 23.84 -8.98
CA ASP A 12 -5.46 22.97 -8.59
C ASP A 12 -4.44 22.94 -9.75
N VAL A 13 -3.31 23.60 -9.56
CA VAL A 13 -2.20 23.53 -10.51
C VAL A 13 -1.62 22.12 -10.35
N PRO A 14 -1.59 21.29 -11.42
CA PRO A 14 -0.97 19.98 -11.35
C PRO A 14 0.49 20.13 -10.93
N GLN A 15 0.86 19.54 -9.77
CA GLN A 15 2.27 19.51 -9.39
C GLN A 15 3.07 18.67 -10.40
N ALA A 16 4.30 19.10 -10.68
CA ALA A 16 5.24 18.32 -11.47
C ALA A 16 5.37 16.90 -10.85
N PRO A 17 5.53 15.84 -11.66
CA PRO A 17 5.64 14.49 -11.16
C PRO A 17 6.89 14.34 -10.28
N ASP A 18 6.71 13.78 -9.09
CA ASP A 18 7.85 13.40 -8.24
C ASP A 18 8.61 12.27 -8.93
N ARG A 19 9.91 12.42 -9.10
CA ARG A 19 10.76 11.38 -9.67
C ARG A 19 11.29 10.51 -8.54
N VAL A 20 10.99 9.21 -8.60
CA VAL A 20 11.62 8.22 -7.72
C VAL A 20 12.95 7.84 -8.35
N ALA A 21 14.05 8.20 -7.70
CA ALA A 21 15.42 8.04 -8.23
C ALA A 21 15.77 6.58 -8.60
N PHE A 22 15.16 5.61 -7.95
CA PHE A 22 15.47 4.18 -8.12
C PHE A 22 14.97 3.54 -9.42
N ALA A 23 13.99 4.11 -10.10
CA ALA A 23 13.32 3.35 -11.15
C ALA A 23 13.02 4.14 -12.42
N SER A 24 13.49 5.38 -12.52
CA SER A 24 13.13 6.29 -13.63
C SER A 24 11.61 6.42 -13.80
N LEU A 25 10.85 6.21 -12.72
CA LEU A 25 9.40 6.29 -12.73
C LEU A 25 8.93 7.72 -12.48
N SER A 26 7.92 8.13 -13.22
CA SER A 26 7.20 9.37 -12.99
C SER A 26 5.93 9.05 -12.20
N ILE A 27 5.80 9.59 -10.97
CA ILE A 27 4.69 9.30 -10.08
C ILE A 27 3.93 10.57 -9.77
N ARG A 28 2.65 10.61 -10.13
CA ARG A 28 1.71 11.66 -9.75
C ARG A 28 0.96 11.26 -8.49
N GLN A 29 0.71 12.25 -7.64
CA GLN A 29 -0.01 12.10 -6.39
C GLN A 29 -0.93 13.30 -6.18
N PRO A 30 -1.96 13.17 -5.32
CA PRO A 30 -2.74 14.32 -4.89
C PRO A 30 -1.85 15.40 -4.27
N SER A 31 -2.14 16.67 -4.54
CA SER A 31 -1.47 17.82 -3.90
C SER A 31 -1.79 17.92 -2.40
N ARG A 32 -2.95 17.40 -2.00
CA ARG A 32 -3.43 17.32 -0.61
C ARG A 32 -3.99 15.92 -0.33
N GLY A 33 -3.89 15.47 0.91
CA GLY A 33 -4.38 14.16 1.35
C GLY A 33 -3.29 13.09 1.34
N TYR A 34 -3.66 11.86 0.99
CA TYR A 34 -2.73 10.73 1.01
C TYR A 34 -1.62 10.90 -0.03
N ARG A 35 -0.38 10.85 0.46
CA ARG A 35 0.84 10.76 -0.36
C ARG A 35 1.60 9.51 0.05
N TYR A 36 2.27 8.86 -0.90
CA TYR A 36 3.12 7.72 -0.55
C TYR A 36 4.29 8.18 0.33
N SER A 37 4.67 7.34 1.25
CA SER A 37 5.81 7.51 2.15
C SER A 37 6.93 6.56 1.76
N ILE A 38 8.04 6.66 2.45
CA ILE A 38 9.17 5.72 2.34
C ILE A 38 8.71 4.27 2.53
N ASP A 39 7.61 4.04 3.25
CA ASP A 39 7.05 2.72 3.55
C ASP A 39 6.74 1.94 2.26
N ALA A 40 6.20 2.62 1.22
CA ALA A 40 5.92 2.01 -0.07
C ALA A 40 7.21 1.52 -0.77
N VAL A 41 8.30 2.28 -0.64
CA VAL A 41 9.62 1.92 -1.19
C VAL A 41 10.22 0.75 -0.43
N LEU A 42 10.15 0.80 0.90
CA LEU A 42 10.64 -0.28 1.78
C LEU A 42 9.88 -1.58 1.56
N LEU A 43 8.54 -1.49 1.39
CA LEU A 43 7.72 -2.65 1.08
C LEU A 43 8.08 -3.24 -0.29
N ALA A 44 8.22 -2.40 -1.32
CA ALA A 44 8.57 -2.87 -2.65
C ALA A 44 9.94 -3.55 -2.67
N ASP A 45 10.95 -2.96 -2.01
CA ASP A 45 12.28 -3.56 -1.86
C ASP A 45 12.22 -4.93 -1.17
N PHE A 46 11.57 -4.99 0.00
CA PHE A 46 11.40 -6.23 0.76
C PHE A 46 10.62 -7.30 -0.02
N ALA A 47 9.52 -6.91 -0.65
CA ALA A 47 8.65 -7.82 -1.39
C ALA A 47 9.29 -8.31 -2.70
N SER A 48 10.26 -7.59 -3.24
CA SER A 48 10.99 -7.97 -4.47
C SER A 48 11.72 -9.31 -4.36
N ALA A 49 12.09 -9.71 -3.13
CA ALA A 49 12.68 -11.02 -2.86
C ALA A 49 11.70 -12.20 -3.11
N PHE A 50 10.40 -11.91 -3.23
CA PHE A 50 9.32 -12.91 -3.36
C PHE A 50 8.59 -12.81 -4.71
N CYS A 51 9.18 -12.18 -5.70
CA CYS A 51 8.58 -11.96 -7.01
C CYS A 51 8.12 -13.25 -7.68
N GLY A 52 6.96 -13.17 -8.32
CA GLY A 52 6.40 -14.20 -9.19
C GLY A 52 5.86 -13.58 -10.48
N GLU A 53 5.04 -14.32 -11.21
CA GLU A 53 4.46 -13.89 -12.48
C GLU A 53 3.24 -12.98 -12.29
N LEU A 54 2.44 -13.23 -11.24
CA LEU A 54 1.22 -12.48 -10.93
C LEU A 54 1.32 -11.80 -9.56
N ILE A 55 1.17 -10.48 -9.56
CA ILE A 55 1.22 -9.65 -8.35
C ILE A 55 -0.10 -8.93 -8.13
N LEU A 56 -0.58 -8.90 -6.88
CA LEU A 56 -1.76 -8.15 -6.46
C LEU A 56 -1.37 -7.17 -5.35
N ASP A 57 -1.72 -5.89 -5.53
CA ASP A 57 -1.53 -4.83 -4.54
C ASP A 57 -2.89 -4.41 -3.97
N LEU A 58 -3.14 -4.75 -2.70
CA LEU A 58 -4.38 -4.48 -1.99
C LEU A 58 -4.34 -3.08 -1.35
N GLY A 59 -5.18 -2.17 -1.83
CA GLY A 59 -5.15 -0.76 -1.45
C GLY A 59 -3.98 -0.03 -2.11
N THR A 60 -3.86 -0.14 -3.43
CA THR A 60 -2.69 0.32 -4.19
C THR A 60 -2.44 1.84 -4.13
N GLY A 61 -3.42 2.61 -3.67
CA GLY A 61 -3.32 4.07 -3.63
C GLY A 61 -3.07 4.65 -5.03
N SER A 62 -1.98 5.40 -5.17
CA SER A 62 -1.54 5.93 -6.47
C SER A 62 -0.68 4.93 -7.29
N GLY A 63 -0.60 3.67 -6.88
CA GLY A 63 0.07 2.59 -7.62
C GLY A 63 1.57 2.46 -7.37
N VAL A 64 2.12 3.11 -6.34
CA VAL A 64 3.58 3.22 -6.14
C VAL A 64 4.26 1.89 -5.94
N VAL A 65 3.74 1.04 -5.04
CA VAL A 65 4.33 -0.28 -4.75
C VAL A 65 4.33 -1.14 -6.02
N LEU A 66 3.22 -1.17 -6.74
CA LEU A 66 3.06 -1.95 -7.97
C LEU A 66 4.00 -1.47 -9.08
N LEU A 67 4.16 -0.14 -9.25
CA LEU A 67 5.08 0.45 -10.21
C LEU A 67 6.54 0.08 -9.89
N LEU A 68 6.95 0.15 -8.63
CA LEU A 68 8.30 -0.23 -8.19
C LEU A 68 8.54 -1.72 -8.45
N LEU A 69 7.62 -2.60 -8.03
CA LEU A 69 7.72 -4.03 -8.26
C LEU A 69 7.79 -4.38 -9.77
N SER A 70 7.12 -3.61 -10.63
CA SER A 70 7.20 -3.84 -12.08
C SER A 70 8.62 -3.67 -12.65
N ARG A 71 9.48 -2.92 -11.98
CA ARG A 71 10.88 -2.71 -12.33
C ARG A 71 11.82 -3.68 -11.61
N MET A 72 11.44 -4.10 -10.40
CA MET A 72 12.27 -4.96 -9.55
C MET A 72 12.03 -6.46 -9.80
N CYS A 73 10.89 -6.82 -10.40
CA CYS A 73 10.48 -8.20 -10.66
C CYS A 73 10.56 -8.54 -12.16
N PRO A 74 11.67 -9.11 -12.65
CA PRO A 74 11.80 -9.48 -14.07
C PRO A 74 10.78 -10.54 -14.52
N SER A 75 10.39 -11.44 -13.60
CA SER A 75 9.40 -12.51 -13.84
C SER A 75 7.96 -12.01 -13.95
N LEU A 76 7.66 -10.77 -13.53
CA LEU A 76 6.30 -10.24 -13.52
C LEU A 76 5.69 -10.22 -14.93
N ARG A 77 4.64 -11.00 -15.13
CA ARG A 77 3.82 -11.01 -16.35
C ARG A 77 2.68 -10.01 -16.25
N HIS A 78 1.96 -10.01 -15.11
CA HIS A 78 0.90 -9.03 -14.88
C HIS A 78 0.74 -8.69 -13.39
N GLY A 79 0.52 -7.40 -13.12
CA GLY A 79 0.24 -6.88 -11.79
C GLY A 79 -1.10 -6.15 -11.73
N PHE A 80 -1.86 -6.38 -10.66
CA PHE A 80 -3.14 -5.71 -10.40
C PHE A 80 -3.03 -4.85 -9.15
N GLY A 81 -3.46 -3.58 -9.24
CA GLY A 81 -3.61 -2.70 -8.09
C GLY A 81 -5.08 -2.40 -7.83
N VAL A 82 -5.59 -2.82 -6.68
CA VAL A 82 -6.98 -2.59 -6.29
C VAL A 82 -7.08 -1.37 -5.39
N GLU A 83 -7.97 -0.43 -5.72
CA GLU A 83 -8.18 0.79 -4.93
C GLU A 83 -9.65 1.15 -4.88
N ILE A 84 -10.17 1.34 -3.65
CA ILE A 84 -11.57 1.67 -3.41
C ILE A 84 -11.85 3.17 -3.63
N GLN A 85 -10.87 4.03 -3.33
CA GLN A 85 -11.01 5.46 -3.48
C GLN A 85 -10.81 5.87 -4.94
N ARG A 86 -11.89 6.29 -5.60
CA ARG A 86 -11.85 6.67 -7.01
C ARG A 86 -10.77 7.69 -7.38
N PRO A 87 -10.51 8.75 -6.61
CA PRO A 87 -9.43 9.69 -6.93
C PRO A 87 -8.04 9.02 -6.95
N LEU A 88 -7.74 8.12 -6.00
CA LEU A 88 -6.46 7.41 -5.94
C LEU A 88 -6.34 6.38 -7.07
N TYR A 89 -7.42 5.64 -7.36
CA TYR A 89 -7.49 4.76 -8.53
C TYR A 89 -7.16 5.51 -9.84
N GLU A 90 -7.69 6.71 -10.04
CA GLU A 90 -7.40 7.51 -11.24
C GLU A 90 -5.92 7.92 -11.31
N PHE A 91 -5.29 8.20 -10.16
CA PHE A 91 -3.83 8.41 -10.11
C PHE A 91 -3.06 7.13 -10.45
N ALA A 92 -3.43 5.97 -9.89
CA ALA A 92 -2.79 4.70 -10.21
C ALA A 92 -2.87 4.40 -11.71
N ARG A 93 -4.06 4.53 -12.29
CA ARG A 93 -4.28 4.33 -13.74
C ARG A 93 -3.42 5.26 -14.59
N LYS A 94 -3.38 6.56 -14.26
CA LYS A 94 -2.54 7.54 -14.97
C LYS A 94 -1.07 7.21 -14.86
N ASN A 95 -0.59 6.89 -13.65
CA ASN A 95 0.80 6.54 -13.41
C ASN A 95 1.22 5.30 -14.20
N ILE A 96 0.38 4.27 -14.28
CA ILE A 96 0.62 3.08 -15.10
C ILE A 96 0.81 3.47 -16.58
N LEU A 97 -0.11 4.29 -17.11
CA LEU A 97 -0.09 4.68 -18.53
C LEU A 97 1.10 5.60 -18.86
N GLU A 98 1.37 6.61 -18.02
CA GLU A 98 2.46 7.57 -18.23
C GLU A 98 3.86 6.92 -18.15
N ASN A 99 3.98 5.80 -17.44
CA ASN A 99 5.21 5.00 -17.41
C ASN A 99 5.29 3.91 -18.48
N GLY A 100 4.30 3.84 -19.40
CA GLY A 100 4.28 2.85 -20.49
C GLY A 100 4.03 1.42 -20.01
N LEU A 101 3.41 1.23 -18.85
CA LEU A 101 3.23 -0.07 -18.20
C LEU A 101 1.83 -0.68 -18.38
N GLY A 102 0.97 -0.09 -19.23
CA GLY A 102 -0.42 -0.51 -19.41
C GLY A 102 -0.59 -1.95 -19.93
N ALA A 103 0.41 -2.51 -20.61
CA ALA A 103 0.39 -3.92 -21.02
C ALA A 103 0.71 -4.89 -19.86
N LYS A 104 1.37 -4.40 -18.82
CA LYS A 104 1.91 -5.22 -17.71
C LYS A 104 1.19 -4.98 -16.39
N LEU A 105 0.55 -3.82 -16.22
CA LEU A 105 -0.12 -3.43 -14.98
C LEU A 105 -1.54 -2.97 -15.24
N SER A 106 -2.45 -3.28 -14.32
CA SER A 106 -3.84 -2.83 -14.34
C SER A 106 -4.25 -2.25 -13.00
N ALA A 107 -4.84 -1.06 -13.00
CA ALA A 107 -5.55 -0.55 -11.84
C ALA A 107 -7.01 -1.00 -11.90
N VAL A 108 -7.56 -1.46 -10.78
CA VAL A 108 -8.94 -1.92 -10.62
C VAL A 108 -9.62 -1.07 -9.56
N HIS A 109 -10.71 -0.38 -9.93
CA HIS A 109 -11.52 0.38 -8.97
C HIS A 109 -12.49 -0.56 -8.27
N GLY A 110 -12.39 -0.68 -6.96
CA GLY A 110 -13.30 -1.50 -6.17
C GLY A 110 -12.77 -1.86 -4.80
N ASP A 111 -13.58 -2.57 -4.05
CA ASP A 111 -13.25 -3.08 -2.74
C ASP A 111 -12.61 -4.48 -2.87
N PHE A 112 -11.38 -4.64 -2.39
CA PHE A 112 -10.68 -5.92 -2.44
C PHE A 112 -11.31 -7.00 -1.54
N ARG A 113 -12.26 -6.63 -0.66
CA ARG A 113 -13.08 -7.57 0.12
C ARG A 113 -14.12 -8.27 -0.74
N GLU A 114 -14.46 -7.68 -1.87
CA GLU A 114 -15.46 -8.16 -2.81
C GLU A 114 -14.83 -8.93 -3.99
N LYS A 115 -15.70 -9.50 -4.83
CA LYS A 115 -15.27 -10.11 -6.09
C LYS A 115 -15.06 -9.03 -7.14
N LEU A 116 -13.87 -8.97 -7.71
CA LEU A 116 -13.47 -7.95 -8.68
C LEU A 116 -13.27 -8.53 -10.09
N PRO A 117 -13.66 -7.79 -11.14
CA PRO A 117 -13.41 -8.21 -12.52
C PRO A 117 -11.91 -8.38 -12.80
N GLY A 118 -11.52 -9.50 -13.41
CA GLY A 118 -10.13 -9.78 -13.79
C GLY A 118 -9.20 -10.15 -12.63
N VAL A 119 -9.64 -10.03 -11.37
CA VAL A 119 -8.85 -10.41 -10.19
C VAL A 119 -9.33 -11.77 -9.69
N HIS A 120 -8.57 -12.81 -9.99
CA HIS A 120 -8.96 -14.18 -9.68
C HIS A 120 -8.43 -14.64 -8.32
N ALA A 121 -9.30 -15.28 -7.52
CA ALA A 121 -8.90 -15.89 -6.27
C ALA A 121 -7.91 -17.03 -6.49
N GLY A 122 -6.96 -17.21 -5.58
CA GLY A 122 -6.02 -18.33 -5.60
C GLY A 122 -4.97 -18.30 -6.71
N SER A 123 -4.77 -17.16 -7.41
CA SER A 123 -3.90 -17.11 -8.59
C SER A 123 -2.60 -16.31 -8.41
N PHE A 124 -2.46 -15.53 -7.33
CA PHE A 124 -1.35 -14.60 -7.21
C PHE A 124 -0.15 -15.22 -6.49
N ASP A 125 1.02 -15.06 -7.10
CA ASP A 125 2.30 -15.49 -6.53
C ASP A 125 2.75 -14.57 -5.41
N LEU A 126 2.43 -13.27 -5.55
CA LEU A 126 2.71 -12.27 -4.54
C LEU A 126 1.49 -11.36 -4.35
N VAL A 127 1.02 -11.26 -3.12
CA VAL A 127 0.06 -10.25 -2.68
C VAL A 127 0.81 -9.26 -1.80
N VAL A 128 0.63 -7.96 -2.04
CA VAL A 128 1.26 -6.92 -1.22
C VAL A 128 0.21 -5.96 -0.66
N SER A 129 0.52 -5.31 0.45
CA SER A 129 -0.29 -4.19 0.96
C SER A 129 0.52 -3.24 1.82
N ASN A 130 0.30 -1.94 1.60
CA ASN A 130 0.71 -0.86 2.49
C ASN A 130 -0.57 -0.20 3.07
N PRO A 131 -1.21 -0.84 4.06
CA PRO A 131 -2.50 -0.37 4.55
C PRO A 131 -2.34 0.91 5.39
N PRO A 132 -3.39 1.74 5.50
CA PRO A 132 -3.38 2.86 6.42
C PRO A 132 -3.22 2.37 7.86
N TYR A 133 -2.34 3.02 8.65
CA TYR A 133 -1.95 2.56 9.99
C TYR A 133 -2.98 2.84 11.09
N HIS A 134 -3.97 3.68 10.85
CA HIS A 134 -4.97 4.05 11.84
C HIS A 134 -6.01 2.95 12.01
N ARG A 135 -6.32 2.60 13.27
CA ARG A 135 -7.47 1.76 13.57
C ARG A 135 -8.75 2.48 13.22
N VAL A 136 -9.78 1.71 12.83
CA VAL A 136 -11.14 2.23 12.69
C VAL A 136 -11.53 2.84 14.04
N GLY A 137 -11.81 4.17 14.06
CA GLY A 137 -12.14 4.90 15.30
C GLY A 137 -10.98 5.54 16.05
N GLU A 138 -9.72 5.30 15.68
CA GLU A 138 -8.55 6.01 16.21
C GLU A 138 -8.18 7.16 15.26
N GLY A 139 -8.65 8.34 15.55
CA GLY A 139 -8.31 9.59 14.88
C GLY A 139 -9.13 10.73 15.46
N LYS A 140 -8.60 11.96 15.47
CA LYS A 140 -9.42 13.14 15.82
C LYS A 140 -10.67 13.10 14.93
N ARG A 141 -11.85 13.06 15.56
CA ARG A 141 -13.15 13.12 14.87
C ARG A 141 -13.12 14.31 13.91
N ASN A 142 -13.39 14.05 12.64
CA ASN A 142 -13.54 15.15 11.69
C ASN A 142 -14.87 15.85 12.02
N PRO A 143 -14.90 17.17 12.19
CA PRO A 143 -16.14 17.91 12.42
C PRO A 143 -17.13 17.80 11.26
N ASP A 144 -16.71 17.27 10.11
CA ASP A 144 -17.56 17.03 8.94
C ASP A 144 -18.06 15.56 8.91
N PRO A 145 -19.36 15.30 9.19
CA PRO A 145 -19.90 13.94 9.23
C PRO A 145 -19.79 13.18 7.90
N GLN A 146 -19.82 13.87 6.75
CA GLN A 146 -19.70 13.23 5.45
C GLN A 146 -18.27 12.70 5.21
N LYS A 147 -17.26 13.42 5.68
CA LYS A 147 -15.87 12.98 5.61
C LYS A 147 -15.57 11.86 6.61
N GLU A 148 -16.25 11.85 7.74
CA GLU A 148 -16.13 10.78 8.74
C GLU A 148 -16.75 9.48 8.20
N THR A 149 -17.95 9.54 7.62
CA THR A 149 -18.60 8.39 6.96
C THR A 149 -17.75 7.82 5.83
N ALA A 150 -17.21 8.66 4.96
CA ALA A 150 -16.32 8.23 3.88
C ALA A 150 -15.03 7.56 4.39
N ARG A 151 -14.50 7.97 5.56
CA ARG A 151 -13.37 7.31 6.22
C ARG A 151 -13.74 5.95 6.81
N HIS A 152 -14.94 5.81 7.36
CA HIS A 152 -15.43 4.53 7.89
C HIS A 152 -15.74 3.51 6.80
N GLU A 153 -16.28 3.95 5.67
CA GLU A 153 -16.54 3.09 4.51
C GLU A 153 -15.27 2.57 3.83
N VAL A 154 -14.18 3.33 3.92
CA VAL A 154 -12.87 3.02 3.31
C VAL A 154 -11.95 2.25 4.27
N ALA A 155 -12.21 2.29 5.58
CA ALA A 155 -11.34 1.67 6.56
C ALA A 155 -11.41 0.14 6.47
N CYS A 156 -10.29 -0.49 6.16
CA CYS A 156 -10.11 -1.93 6.23
C CYS A 156 -9.46 -2.31 7.57
N THR A 157 -9.98 -3.33 8.22
CA THR A 157 -9.37 -3.91 9.42
C THR A 157 -8.24 -4.88 9.05
N MET A 158 -7.33 -5.14 9.98
CA MET A 158 -6.25 -6.11 9.77
C MET A 158 -6.79 -7.52 9.45
N PRO A 159 -7.81 -8.06 10.15
CA PRO A 159 -8.40 -9.35 9.79
C PRO A 159 -8.99 -9.38 8.36
N GLU A 160 -9.65 -8.30 7.92
CA GLU A 160 -10.20 -8.22 6.55
C GLU A 160 -9.10 -8.23 5.50
N LEU A 161 -7.99 -7.51 5.76
CA LEU A 161 -6.83 -7.49 4.88
C LEU A 161 -6.21 -8.88 4.73
N PHE A 162 -5.95 -9.58 5.85
CA PHE A 162 -5.37 -10.92 5.82
C PHE A 162 -6.30 -11.93 5.15
N ARG A 163 -7.61 -11.84 5.38
CA ARG A 163 -8.61 -12.66 4.70
C ARG A 163 -8.59 -12.43 3.18
N ALA A 164 -8.54 -11.17 2.75
CA ALA A 164 -8.44 -10.84 1.33
C ALA A 164 -7.13 -11.37 0.73
N ALA A 165 -6.00 -11.16 1.41
CA ALA A 165 -4.71 -11.69 0.98
C ALA A 165 -4.75 -13.22 0.85
N GLY A 166 -5.22 -13.91 1.90
CA GLY A 166 -5.38 -15.36 1.90
C GLY A 166 -6.26 -15.88 0.77
N ARG A 167 -7.37 -15.21 0.46
CA ARG A 167 -8.26 -15.57 -0.66
C ARG A 167 -7.58 -15.51 -2.02
N HIS A 168 -6.68 -14.55 -2.23
CA HIS A 168 -6.07 -14.30 -3.53
C HIS A 168 -4.74 -15.04 -3.74
N LEU A 169 -4.05 -15.44 -2.67
CA LEU A 169 -2.80 -16.19 -2.76
C LEU A 169 -2.95 -17.53 -3.48
N SER A 170 -2.05 -17.81 -4.40
CA SER A 170 -1.85 -19.16 -4.94
C SER A 170 -1.35 -20.11 -3.83
N PRO A 171 -1.40 -21.44 -4.02
CA PRO A 171 -0.91 -22.40 -3.02
C PRO A 171 0.55 -22.21 -2.60
N THR A 172 1.35 -21.57 -3.46
CA THR A 172 2.77 -21.27 -3.21
C THR A 172 3.04 -19.77 -3.06
N GLY A 173 1.97 -18.96 -3.12
CA GLY A 173 2.04 -17.51 -3.07
C GLY A 173 2.44 -16.97 -1.71
N ARG A 174 2.97 -15.76 -1.71
CA ARG A 174 3.38 -15.02 -0.51
C ARG A 174 2.61 -13.73 -0.35
N PHE A 175 2.29 -13.41 0.89
CA PHE A 175 1.76 -12.12 1.29
C PHE A 175 2.88 -11.31 1.93
N ALA A 176 3.11 -10.10 1.46
CA ALA A 176 4.05 -9.16 2.07
C ALA A 176 3.35 -7.84 2.41
N MET A 177 3.63 -7.30 3.60
CA MET A 177 3.08 -6.02 4.02
C MET A 177 4.05 -5.22 4.86
N VAL A 178 3.82 -3.91 4.93
CA VAL A 178 4.41 -3.03 5.93
C VAL A 178 3.35 -2.67 6.97
N GLY A 179 3.73 -2.64 8.23
CA GLY A 179 2.85 -2.28 9.33
C GLY A 179 3.60 -1.58 10.46
N LEU A 180 2.86 -1.05 11.44
CA LEU A 180 3.48 -0.51 12.65
C LEU A 180 4.08 -1.65 13.48
N ALA A 181 5.32 -1.49 13.94
CA ALA A 181 6.02 -2.49 14.75
C ALA A 181 5.24 -2.85 16.03
N GLN A 182 4.58 -1.87 16.64
CA GLN A 182 3.72 -2.07 17.83
C GLN A 182 2.48 -2.94 17.56
N ARG A 183 2.10 -3.16 16.30
CA ARG A 183 0.98 -4.02 15.90
C ARG A 183 1.43 -5.43 15.48
N LEU A 184 2.69 -5.79 15.70
CA LEU A 184 3.23 -7.10 15.30
C LEU A 184 2.39 -8.26 15.85
N GLY A 185 1.98 -8.20 17.12
CA GLY A 185 1.15 -9.24 17.72
C GLY A 185 -0.18 -9.44 16.99
N GLU A 186 -0.82 -8.35 16.56
CA GLU A 186 -2.06 -8.40 15.77
C GLU A 186 -1.79 -8.95 14.36
N ILE A 187 -0.68 -8.55 13.72
CA ILE A 187 -0.27 -9.05 12.40
C ILE A 187 -0.10 -10.58 12.45
N LEU A 188 0.63 -11.10 13.45
CA LEU A 188 0.87 -12.53 13.59
C LEU A 188 -0.41 -13.32 13.88
N ALA A 189 -1.29 -12.80 14.74
CA ALA A 189 -2.59 -13.42 15.04
C ALA A 189 -3.49 -13.48 13.79
N CYS A 190 -3.54 -12.41 13.00
CA CYS A 190 -4.30 -12.39 11.74
C CYS A 190 -3.71 -13.35 10.70
N ALA A 191 -2.39 -13.46 10.63
CA ALA A 191 -1.70 -14.39 9.74
C ALA A 191 -2.05 -15.85 10.08
N GLU A 192 -2.01 -16.21 11.36
CA GLU A 192 -2.38 -17.54 11.83
C GLU A 192 -3.84 -17.90 11.52
N ASN A 193 -4.77 -16.97 11.80
CA ASN A 193 -6.20 -17.17 11.54
C ASN A 193 -6.53 -17.41 10.06
N GLU A 194 -5.76 -16.85 9.15
CA GLU A 194 -5.96 -17.01 7.70
C GLU A 194 -4.99 -18.05 7.08
N SER A 195 -4.30 -18.84 7.91
CA SER A 195 -3.32 -19.85 7.48
C SER A 195 -2.23 -19.26 6.55
N ILE A 196 -1.77 -18.07 6.89
CA ILE A 196 -0.60 -17.43 6.29
C ILE A 196 0.55 -17.57 7.27
N PHE A 197 1.41 -18.55 7.06
CA PHE A 197 2.52 -18.86 7.96
C PHE A 197 3.64 -17.84 7.78
N PRO A 198 4.10 -17.18 8.87
CA PRO A 198 5.22 -16.25 8.81
C PRO A 198 6.49 -16.91 8.25
N GLU A 199 7.14 -16.26 7.30
CA GLU A 199 8.42 -16.69 6.72
C GLU A 199 9.53 -15.71 7.07
N THR A 200 9.27 -14.41 6.97
CA THR A 200 10.31 -13.38 7.12
C THR A 200 9.76 -12.13 7.78
N LEU A 201 10.52 -11.59 8.73
CA LEU A 201 10.30 -10.27 9.30
C LEU A 201 11.54 -9.39 9.12
N ARG A 202 11.32 -8.08 9.03
CA ARG A 202 12.36 -7.06 9.11
C ARG A 202 11.84 -5.84 9.86
N PHE A 203 12.54 -5.44 10.92
CA PHE A 203 12.22 -4.22 11.64
C PHE A 203 12.86 -3.00 10.98
N VAL A 204 12.14 -1.88 10.99
CA VAL A 204 12.63 -0.60 10.49
C VAL A 204 12.65 0.39 11.64
N HIS A 205 13.82 0.95 11.89
CA HIS A 205 14.08 1.92 12.94
C HIS A 205 14.27 3.31 12.34
N PRO A 206 13.76 4.38 12.95
CA PRO A 206 14.04 5.75 12.50
C PRO A 206 15.51 6.13 12.68
N TYR A 207 16.14 5.56 13.72
CA TYR A 207 17.57 5.67 14.04
C TYR A 207 18.03 4.37 14.69
N PRO A 208 19.34 4.02 14.62
CA PRO A 208 19.86 2.75 15.16
C PRO A 208 19.59 2.54 16.66
N ASP A 209 19.51 3.62 17.43
CA ASP A 209 19.31 3.64 18.89
C ASP A 209 17.83 3.87 19.31
N ARG A 210 16.90 3.94 18.35
CA ARG A 210 15.48 4.16 18.64
C ARG A 210 14.68 2.89 18.40
N PRO A 211 13.56 2.71 19.11
CA PRO A 211 12.63 1.60 18.85
C PRO A 211 12.20 1.54 17.40
N ALA A 212 11.93 0.35 16.88
CA ALA A 212 11.39 0.16 15.55
C ALA A 212 10.00 0.83 15.43
N ASN A 213 9.78 1.57 14.35
CA ASN A 213 8.49 2.15 14.03
C ASN A 213 7.67 1.23 13.13
N LEU A 214 8.34 0.56 12.18
CA LEU A 214 7.69 -0.30 11.21
C LEU A 214 8.23 -1.72 11.29
N VAL A 215 7.40 -2.62 10.82
CA VAL A 215 7.76 -4.01 10.55
C VAL A 215 7.34 -4.37 9.12
N LEU A 216 8.24 -4.98 8.39
CA LEU A 216 7.99 -5.64 7.12
C LEU A 216 7.74 -7.11 7.43
N PHE A 217 6.62 -7.63 6.99
CA PHE A 217 6.17 -8.99 7.21
C PHE A 217 6.03 -9.69 5.86
N ALA A 218 6.51 -10.94 5.78
CA ALA A 218 6.16 -11.85 4.71
C ALA A 218 5.77 -13.21 5.27
N GLY A 219 4.74 -13.81 4.67
CA GLY A 219 4.25 -15.14 5.02
C GLY A 219 3.60 -15.81 3.83
N SER A 220 3.46 -17.13 3.85
CA SER A 220 2.89 -17.92 2.77
C SER A 220 1.86 -18.95 3.24
N ARG A 221 1.14 -19.53 2.27
CA ARG A 221 0.24 -20.65 2.51
C ARG A 221 0.97 -21.95 2.89
N ARG A 222 2.25 -22.04 2.65
CA ARG A 222 3.09 -23.19 3.01
C ARG A 222 3.86 -22.86 4.28
N LYS A 223 3.81 -23.77 5.23
CA LYS A 223 4.63 -23.63 6.44
C LYS A 223 6.10 -23.70 6.03
N ALA A 224 6.81 -22.57 6.22
CA ALA A 224 8.25 -22.53 6.00
C ALA A 224 8.98 -23.44 7.02
N PRO A 225 10.09 -24.07 6.64
CA PRO A 225 10.90 -24.84 7.58
C PRO A 225 11.52 -23.96 8.66
N GLU A 226 11.81 -22.71 8.33
CA GLU A 226 12.42 -21.73 9.24
C GLU A 226 11.71 -20.37 9.11
N PHE A 227 11.57 -19.70 10.25
CA PHE A 227 11.14 -18.32 10.35
C PHE A 227 12.37 -17.44 10.53
N SER A 228 12.55 -16.46 9.64
CA SER A 228 13.72 -15.59 9.61
C SER A 228 13.40 -14.16 10.05
N VAL A 229 14.21 -13.61 10.95
CA VAL A 229 14.22 -12.18 11.24
C VAL A 229 15.48 -11.58 10.64
N LEU A 230 15.29 -10.76 9.58
CA LEU A 230 16.40 -10.13 8.88
C LEU A 230 17.05 -9.02 9.72
N PRO A 231 18.32 -8.68 9.45
CA PRO A 231 18.96 -7.53 10.08
C PRO A 231 18.09 -6.26 9.96
N PRO A 232 17.99 -5.45 11.01
CA PRO A 232 17.14 -4.27 11.01
C PRO A 232 17.63 -3.23 9.99
N LEU A 233 16.69 -2.42 9.51
CA LEU A 233 17.00 -1.22 8.72
C LEU A 233 16.94 -0.01 9.64
N ALA A 234 17.94 0.88 9.55
CA ALA A 234 17.90 2.20 10.12
C ALA A 234 17.70 3.21 8.98
N VAL A 235 16.50 3.79 8.91
CA VAL A 235 16.13 4.76 7.89
C VAL A 235 15.69 6.03 8.60
N PRO A 236 16.43 7.14 8.49
CA PRO A 236 16.02 8.42 9.04
C PRO A 236 14.66 8.81 8.43
N TYR A 237 13.61 8.65 9.21
CA TYR A 237 12.24 8.82 8.77
C TYR A 237 11.62 9.96 9.58
N GLN A 238 11.41 11.08 8.93
CA GLN A 238 10.58 12.13 9.50
C GLN A 238 9.11 11.74 9.33
N GLN A 239 8.50 11.15 10.36
CA GLN A 239 7.05 11.21 10.46
C GLN A 239 6.67 12.69 10.49
N ARG A 240 5.98 13.17 9.47
CA ARG A 240 5.30 14.46 9.59
C ARG A 240 4.34 14.33 10.75
N ALA A 241 4.57 15.13 11.80
CA ALA A 241 3.65 15.20 12.92
C ALA A 241 2.24 15.49 12.38
N PRO A 242 1.17 14.89 12.95
CA PRO A 242 -0.20 15.10 12.51
C PRO A 242 -0.67 16.56 12.50
N ASP A 243 0.09 17.45 13.10
CA ASP A 243 -0.28 18.85 13.35
C ASP A 243 0.17 19.85 12.26
N GLU A 244 0.91 19.42 11.23
CA GLU A 244 1.35 20.31 10.13
C GLU A 244 0.41 20.33 8.91
N ILE A 245 -0.79 19.76 9.02
CA ILE A 245 -1.85 19.91 8.02
C ILE A 245 -2.77 21.05 8.48
N LYS A 246 -2.33 22.28 8.29
CA LYS A 246 -3.21 23.47 8.31
C LYS A 246 -3.79 23.73 6.93
#